data_84e4c05f5197ed24822a2344092361f9
#
_entry.id   84e4c05f5197ed24822a2344092361f9
#
_cell.length_a   1.000
_cell.length_b   1.000
_cell.length_c   1.000
_cell.angle_alpha   90.00
_cell.angle_beta   90.00
_cell.angle_gamma   90.00
#
_symmetry.space_group_name_H-M   'P 1'
#
loop_
_entity.id
_entity.type
_entity.pdbx_description
1 polymer ?
#
loop_
_entity_poly.entity_id
_entity_poly.type
_entity_poly.pdbx_seq_one_letter_code
_entity_poly.pdbx_strand_id
1 'polypeptide(L)'
;DDIASRHPAARAWMERLCARLQCVLQPPRHITAVVIDSSSFLKARHDPSGYQLQMSVKNTSTQAVAMPALELTLTDAQDQPIVRRVLLRDELGAPLELAPGFVWSGALPLQVIQGAAQVAGYRLVAFYP
;
A
#
# COMPACT_ATOMS: atom_id res chain seq x y z
N ASP A 1 15.76 0.57 -9.07
CA ASP A 1 16.88 0.46 -9.95
C ASP A 1 16.87 -0.88 -10.70
N ASP A 2 16.46 -0.85 -11.97
CA ASP A 2 16.29 -2.06 -12.77
C ASP A 2 17.60 -2.75 -13.08
N ILE A 3 18.69 -2.01 -13.25
CA ILE A 3 20.00 -2.58 -13.55
C ILE A 3 20.49 -3.42 -12.37
N ALA A 4 20.40 -2.90 -11.17
CA ALA A 4 20.83 -3.61 -9.97
C ALA A 4 20.01 -4.87 -9.72
N SER A 5 18.70 -4.84 -10.00
CA SER A 5 17.84 -6.00 -9.78
C SER A 5 18.01 -7.09 -10.83
N ARG A 6 18.46 -6.73 -12.06
CA ARG A 6 18.67 -7.69 -13.16
C ARG A 6 20.04 -8.36 -13.13
N HIS A 7 21.02 -7.68 -12.55
CA HIS A 7 22.41 -8.13 -12.58
C HIS A 7 22.94 -8.25 -11.16
N PRO A 8 22.90 -9.46 -10.54
CA PRO A 8 23.33 -9.65 -9.16
C PRO A 8 24.76 -9.18 -8.87
N ALA A 9 25.69 -9.36 -9.84
CA ALA A 9 27.07 -8.89 -9.68
C ALA A 9 27.14 -7.36 -9.61
N ALA A 10 26.37 -6.67 -10.44
CA ALA A 10 26.29 -5.21 -10.41
C ALA A 10 25.68 -4.72 -9.10
N ARG A 11 24.67 -5.41 -8.60
CA ARG A 11 24.05 -5.08 -7.33
C ARG A 11 25.04 -5.21 -6.17
N ALA A 12 25.83 -6.29 -6.14
CA ALA A 12 26.82 -6.48 -5.10
C ALA A 12 27.87 -5.36 -5.11
N TRP A 13 28.30 -4.94 -6.29
CA TRP A 13 29.24 -3.84 -6.42
C TRP A 13 28.64 -2.52 -5.94
N MET A 14 27.39 -2.26 -6.33
CA MET A 14 26.66 -1.06 -5.88
C MET A 14 26.47 -1.05 -4.37
N GLU A 15 26.20 -2.19 -3.76
CA GLU A 15 26.06 -2.29 -2.31
C GLU A 15 27.37 -1.94 -1.60
N ARG A 16 28.52 -2.39 -2.12
CA ARG A 16 29.82 -2.02 -1.57
C ARG A 16 30.07 -0.53 -1.66
N LEU A 17 29.73 0.06 -2.80
CA LEU A 17 29.88 1.49 -3.01
C LEU A 17 28.97 2.28 -2.07
N CYS A 18 27.72 1.84 -1.94
CA CYS A 18 26.76 2.47 -1.05
C CYS A 18 27.21 2.37 0.41
N ALA A 19 27.76 1.25 0.83
CA ALA A 19 28.27 1.09 2.19
C ALA A 19 29.36 2.12 2.51
N ARG A 20 30.26 2.39 1.55
CA ARG A 20 31.28 3.41 1.71
C ARG A 20 30.72 4.81 1.78
N LEU A 21 29.64 5.07 1.05
CA LEU A 21 28.99 6.37 0.98
C LEU A 21 27.83 6.50 1.97
N GLN A 22 27.63 5.50 2.82
CA GLN A 22 26.54 5.45 3.79
C GLN A 22 25.16 5.54 3.12
N CYS A 23 25.00 4.99 1.91
CA CYS A 23 23.72 4.90 1.25
C CYS A 23 23.10 3.53 1.42
N VAL A 24 21.79 3.41 1.20
CA VAL A 24 21.03 2.17 1.33
C VAL A 24 20.31 1.90 0.03
N LEU A 25 20.43 0.67 -0.49
CA LEU A 25 19.64 0.24 -1.64
C LEU A 25 18.22 -0.06 -1.19
N GLN A 26 17.26 0.59 -1.83
CA GLN A 26 15.86 0.37 -1.54
C GLN A 26 15.31 -0.78 -2.37
N PRO A 27 14.25 -1.49 -1.87
CA PRO A 27 13.59 -2.50 -2.69
C PRO A 27 13.01 -1.90 -3.98
N PRO A 28 12.92 -2.70 -5.06
CA PRO A 28 12.33 -2.22 -6.30
C PRO A 28 10.89 -1.75 -6.13
N ARG A 29 10.54 -0.72 -6.88
CA ARG A 29 9.20 -0.13 -6.90
C ARG A 29 8.58 -0.36 -8.27
N HIS A 30 7.75 -1.38 -8.37
CA HIS A 30 7.08 -1.75 -9.62
C HIS A 30 5.58 -1.78 -9.39
N ILE A 31 4.91 -0.66 -9.62
CA ILE A 31 3.47 -0.55 -9.35
C ILE A 31 2.65 -1.54 -10.17
N THR A 32 3.11 -1.89 -11.37
CA THR A 32 2.43 -2.87 -12.21
C THR A 32 2.52 -4.29 -11.67
N ALA A 33 3.47 -4.55 -10.77
CA ALA A 33 3.63 -5.86 -10.13
C ALA A 33 2.76 -6.03 -8.89
N VAL A 34 2.18 -4.93 -8.39
CA VAL A 34 1.41 -4.94 -7.15
C VAL A 34 -0.05 -4.72 -7.47
N VAL A 35 -0.91 -5.62 -6.99
CA VAL A 35 -2.36 -5.51 -7.18
C VAL A 35 -3.06 -5.58 -5.84
N ILE A 36 -4.17 -4.87 -5.71
CA ILE A 36 -5.08 -5.04 -4.59
C ILE A 36 -5.97 -6.23 -4.92
N ASP A 37 -5.67 -7.35 -4.28
CA ASP A 37 -6.33 -8.63 -4.55
C ASP A 37 -7.78 -8.62 -4.07
N SER A 38 -8.01 -8.02 -2.90
CA SER A 38 -9.36 -7.85 -2.37
C SER A 38 -9.39 -6.67 -1.41
N SER A 39 -10.57 -6.09 -1.24
CA SER A 39 -10.77 -5.03 -0.26
C SER A 39 -12.22 -4.97 0.17
N SER A 40 -12.46 -4.47 1.38
CA SER A 40 -13.80 -4.18 1.86
C SER A 40 -13.74 -3.02 2.84
N PHE A 41 -14.80 -2.24 2.88
CA PHE A 41 -14.93 -1.09 3.77
C PHE A 41 -16.28 -1.21 4.47
N LEU A 42 -16.24 -1.63 5.75
CA LEU A 42 -17.43 -1.98 6.49
C LEU A 42 -17.67 -1.01 7.64
N LYS A 43 -18.94 -0.72 7.90
CA LYS A 43 -19.31 0.14 9.02
C LYS A 43 -19.17 -0.63 10.33
N ALA A 44 -18.61 0.03 11.35
CA ALA A 44 -18.48 -0.56 12.67
C ALA A 44 -19.87 -0.68 13.33
N ARG A 45 -20.06 -1.77 14.10
CA ARG A 45 -21.37 -2.05 14.72
C ARG A 45 -21.77 -1.07 15.79
N HIS A 46 -20.81 -0.56 16.56
CA HIS A 46 -21.07 0.22 17.77
C HIS A 46 -20.66 1.68 17.67
N ASP A 47 -20.19 2.10 16.51
CA ASP A 47 -19.73 3.47 16.30
C ASP A 47 -20.28 3.98 14.96
N PRO A 48 -21.21 4.95 14.97
CA PRO A 48 -21.79 5.46 13.72
C PRO A 48 -20.79 6.12 12.78
N SER A 49 -19.67 6.62 13.32
CA SER A 49 -18.62 7.22 12.51
C SER A 49 -17.44 6.28 12.27
N GLY A 50 -17.50 5.06 12.80
CA GLY A 50 -16.42 4.08 12.72
C GLY A 50 -16.59 3.17 11.52
N TYR A 51 -15.47 2.85 10.90
CA TYR A 51 -15.39 1.94 9.76
C TYR A 51 -14.17 1.04 9.92
N GLN A 52 -14.21 -0.11 9.25
CA GLN A 52 -13.08 -1.01 9.18
C GLN A 52 -12.74 -1.26 7.73
N LEU A 53 -11.52 -0.89 7.34
CA LEU A 53 -10.97 -1.17 6.03
C LEU A 53 -10.19 -2.48 6.10
N GLN A 54 -10.57 -3.45 5.26
CA GLN A 54 -9.83 -4.69 5.08
C GLN A 54 -9.27 -4.71 3.66
N MET A 55 -8.02 -5.17 3.51
CA MET A 55 -7.40 -5.22 2.21
C MET A 55 -6.41 -6.36 2.11
N SER A 56 -6.20 -6.84 0.89
CA SER A 56 -5.14 -7.79 0.56
C SER A 56 -4.36 -7.26 -0.64
N VAL A 57 -3.05 -7.19 -0.50
CA VAL A 57 -2.14 -6.68 -1.53
C VAL A 57 -1.22 -7.81 -1.96
N LYS A 58 -1.12 -8.06 -3.26
CA LYS A 58 -0.36 -9.16 -3.82
C LYS A 58 0.75 -8.65 -4.72
N ASN A 59 1.94 -9.24 -4.56
CA ASN A 59 3.04 -9.08 -5.50
C ASN A 59 2.91 -10.17 -6.56
N THR A 60 2.56 -9.79 -7.78
CA THR A 60 2.36 -10.73 -8.89
C THR A 60 3.63 -11.03 -9.67
N SER A 61 4.75 -10.41 -9.31
CA SER A 61 6.01 -10.58 -10.01
C SER A 61 6.84 -11.72 -9.42
N THR A 62 7.95 -12.01 -10.07
CA THR A 62 8.94 -13.01 -9.63
C THR A 62 10.05 -12.39 -8.78
N GLN A 63 9.95 -11.12 -8.46
CA GLN A 63 10.92 -10.40 -7.64
C GLN A 63 10.23 -9.80 -6.42
N ALA A 64 10.99 -9.63 -5.33
CA ALA A 64 10.50 -8.87 -4.19
C ALA A 64 10.36 -7.40 -4.59
N VAL A 65 9.27 -6.76 -4.15
CA VAL A 65 9.01 -5.34 -4.42
C VAL A 65 8.69 -4.62 -3.13
N ALA A 66 8.93 -3.31 -3.12
CA ALA A 66 8.59 -2.48 -1.96
C ALA A 66 7.07 -2.51 -1.72
N MET A 67 6.67 -2.48 -0.45
CA MET A 67 5.26 -2.31 -0.11
C MET A 67 4.80 -0.92 -0.55
N PRO A 68 3.74 -0.82 -1.35
CA PRO A 68 3.23 0.49 -1.75
C PRO A 68 2.49 1.19 -0.63
N ALA A 69 2.27 2.49 -0.79
CA ALA A 69 1.27 3.20 -0.02
C ALA A 69 -0.10 2.98 -0.64
N LEU A 70 -1.14 3.15 0.15
CA LEU A 70 -2.52 3.03 -0.32
C LEU A 70 -3.22 4.37 -0.17
N GLU A 71 -3.96 4.77 -1.19
CA GLU A 71 -4.82 5.96 -1.12
C GLU A 71 -6.27 5.51 -1.01
N LEU A 72 -6.90 5.87 0.11
CA LEU A 72 -8.31 5.61 0.32
C LEU A 72 -9.10 6.88 0.04
N THR A 73 -10.08 6.78 -0.85
CA THR A 73 -11.01 7.85 -1.15
C THR A 73 -12.42 7.40 -0.79
N LEU A 74 -13.07 8.14 0.08
CA LEU A 74 -14.48 7.90 0.41
C LEU A 74 -15.36 8.76 -0.49
N THR A 75 -16.42 8.18 -1.01
CA THR A 75 -17.30 8.83 -2.01
C THR A 75 -18.74 8.85 -1.52
N ASP A 76 -19.51 9.80 -2.03
CA ASP A 76 -20.93 9.93 -1.76
C ASP A 76 -21.76 9.13 -2.77
N ALA A 77 -23.10 9.29 -2.72
CA ALA A 77 -24.00 8.58 -3.60
C ALA A 77 -23.86 8.98 -5.08
N GLN A 78 -23.27 10.14 -5.36
CA GLN A 78 -22.98 10.62 -6.71
C GLN A 78 -21.55 10.33 -7.14
N ASP A 79 -20.84 9.48 -6.40
CA ASP A 79 -19.46 9.09 -6.66
C ASP A 79 -18.48 10.27 -6.58
N GLN A 80 -18.82 11.29 -5.79
CA GLN A 80 -17.93 12.44 -5.56
C GLN A 80 -17.06 12.20 -4.35
N PRO A 81 -15.78 12.59 -4.39
CA PRO A 81 -14.89 12.37 -3.25
C PRO A 81 -15.29 13.25 -2.07
N ILE A 82 -15.40 12.63 -0.89
CA ILE A 82 -15.65 13.33 0.37
C ILE A 82 -14.33 13.52 1.12
N VAL A 83 -13.56 12.43 1.26
CA VAL A 83 -12.32 12.39 2.03
C VAL A 83 -11.31 11.55 1.28
N ARG A 84 -10.05 11.98 1.28
CA ARG A 84 -8.91 11.20 0.81
C ARG A 84 -7.90 11.05 1.93
N ARG A 85 -7.35 9.86 2.05
CA ARG A 85 -6.31 9.60 3.03
C ARG A 85 -5.27 8.66 2.45
N VAL A 86 -4.00 9.02 2.65
CA VAL A 86 -2.87 8.16 2.28
C VAL A 86 -2.52 7.30 3.50
N LEU A 87 -2.46 6.00 3.28
CA LEU A 87 -2.12 5.02 4.30
C LEU A 87 -0.72 4.49 3.99
N LEU A 88 0.23 4.80 4.85
CA LEU A 88 1.60 4.32 4.70
C LEU A 88 1.75 2.95 5.35
N ARG A 89 2.77 2.21 4.92
CA ARG A 89 2.98 0.86 5.45
C ARG A 89 3.09 0.80 6.97
N ASP A 90 3.65 1.84 7.59
CA ASP A 90 3.77 1.89 9.05
C ASP A 90 2.40 1.91 9.73
N GLU A 91 1.46 2.68 9.20
CA GLU A 91 0.10 2.74 9.71
C GLU A 91 -0.63 1.41 9.50
N LEU A 92 -0.32 0.72 8.41
CA LEU A 92 -0.93 -0.55 8.06
C LEU A 92 -0.32 -1.72 8.83
N GLY A 93 0.85 -1.53 9.45
CA GLY A 93 1.59 -2.64 10.03
C GLY A 93 2.16 -3.59 8.98
N ALA A 94 2.38 -3.10 7.77
CA ALA A 94 2.83 -3.91 6.65
C ALA A 94 4.36 -4.01 6.61
N PRO A 95 4.92 -5.06 5.96
CA PRO A 95 6.36 -5.21 5.82
C PRO A 95 6.94 -4.16 4.87
N LEU A 96 8.27 -4.00 4.92
CA LEU A 96 8.97 -3.08 4.04
C LEU A 96 8.85 -3.51 2.57
N GLU A 97 8.88 -4.81 2.32
CA GLU A 97 8.77 -5.34 0.97
C GLU A 97 7.89 -6.60 0.95
N LEU A 98 7.39 -6.92 -0.24
CA LEU A 98 6.58 -8.10 -0.49
C LEU A 98 7.40 -9.10 -1.29
N ALA A 99 7.49 -10.33 -0.79
CA ALA A 99 8.15 -11.42 -1.49
C ALA A 99 7.39 -11.79 -2.78
N PRO A 100 8.07 -12.44 -3.75
CA PRO A 100 7.40 -12.87 -4.98
C PRO A 100 6.18 -13.73 -4.70
N GLY A 101 5.05 -13.38 -5.30
CA GLY A 101 3.80 -14.11 -5.13
C GLY A 101 3.14 -13.97 -3.76
N PHE A 102 3.72 -13.18 -2.87
CA PHE A 102 3.21 -13.02 -1.51
C PHE A 102 1.96 -12.15 -1.49
N VAL A 103 0.99 -12.55 -0.66
CA VAL A 103 -0.22 -11.77 -0.40
C VAL A 103 -0.16 -11.28 1.04
N TRP A 104 -0.14 -9.96 1.21
CA TRP A 104 -0.25 -9.35 2.53
C TRP A 104 -1.70 -8.95 2.76
N SER A 105 -2.23 -9.29 3.93
CA SER A 105 -3.59 -8.93 4.32
C SER A 105 -3.56 -8.14 5.61
N GLY A 106 -4.41 -7.13 5.69
CA GLY A 106 -4.49 -6.30 6.88
C GLY A 106 -5.88 -5.71 7.06
N ALA A 107 -6.10 -5.17 8.24
CA ALA A 107 -7.32 -4.47 8.59
C ALA A 107 -6.96 -3.22 9.37
N LEU A 108 -7.68 -2.13 9.11
CA LEU A 108 -7.42 -0.85 9.75
C LEU A 108 -8.74 -0.23 10.20
N PRO A 109 -8.90 0.04 11.50
CA PRO A 109 -10.06 0.80 11.96
C PRO A 109 -9.90 2.27 11.62
N LEU A 110 -10.97 2.89 11.12
CA LEU A 110 -10.98 4.29 10.72
C LEU A 110 -12.19 4.99 11.30
N GLN A 111 -12.04 6.28 11.58
CA GLN A 111 -13.15 7.12 11.97
C GLN A 111 -13.32 8.26 10.97
N VAL A 112 -14.56 8.50 10.56
CA VAL A 112 -14.94 9.61 9.70
C VAL A 112 -15.61 10.65 10.56
N ILE A 113 -14.89 11.73 10.86
CA ILE A 113 -15.38 12.77 11.79
C ILE A 113 -16.46 13.62 11.14
N GLN A 114 -16.32 13.92 9.86
CA GLN A 114 -17.28 14.74 9.12
C GLN A 114 -17.69 14.00 7.85
N GLY A 115 -18.97 14.08 7.53
CA GLY A 115 -19.50 13.50 6.33
C GLY A 115 -19.76 12.00 6.40
N ALA A 116 -19.71 11.38 7.59
CA ALA A 116 -19.92 9.94 7.76
C ALA A 116 -21.27 9.47 7.21
N ALA A 117 -22.31 10.28 7.38
CA ALA A 117 -23.65 9.93 6.89
C ALA A 117 -23.76 9.98 5.37
N GLN A 118 -22.81 10.63 4.69
CA GLN A 118 -22.81 10.77 3.25
C GLN A 118 -21.96 9.71 2.53
N VAL A 119 -21.20 8.91 3.28
CA VAL A 119 -20.33 7.88 2.70
C VAL A 119 -21.19 6.78 2.09
N ALA A 120 -21.12 6.62 0.78
CA ALA A 120 -21.85 5.60 0.02
C ALA A 120 -20.91 4.58 -0.62
N GLY A 121 -19.64 4.93 -0.81
CA GLY A 121 -18.66 4.05 -1.43
C GLY A 121 -17.23 4.44 -1.09
N TYR A 122 -16.29 3.68 -1.66
CA TYR A 122 -14.87 3.95 -1.46
C TYR A 122 -14.07 3.52 -2.67
N ARG A 123 -12.86 4.08 -2.78
CA ARG A 123 -11.86 3.64 -3.76
C ARG A 123 -10.55 3.44 -3.04
N LEU A 124 -9.83 2.40 -3.43
CA LEU A 124 -8.52 2.09 -2.85
C LEU A 124 -7.53 1.90 -3.98
N VAL A 125 -6.46 2.67 -3.96
CA VAL A 125 -5.43 2.66 -5.01
C VAL A 125 -4.06 2.49 -4.36
N ALA A 126 -3.25 1.60 -4.92
CA ALA A 126 -1.86 1.42 -4.51
C ALA A 126 -0.97 2.34 -5.33
N PHE A 127 0.02 2.96 -4.68
CA PHE A 127 0.97 3.83 -5.36
C PHE A 127 2.28 3.90 -4.59
N TYR A 128 3.33 4.41 -5.25
CA TYR A 128 4.60 4.69 -4.61
C TYR A 128 4.78 6.21 -4.53
N PRO A 129 4.86 6.74 -3.31
CA PRO A 129 5.04 8.18 -3.14
C PRO A 129 6.42 8.66 -3.60
#